data_c3dfe26fcb9c154442cc4eb13d9f63db
#
_entry.id   c3dfe26fcb9c154442cc4eb13d9f63db
#
_cell.length_a   1.000
_cell.length_b   1.000
_cell.length_c   1.000
_cell.angle_alpha   90.00
_cell.angle_beta   90.00
_cell.angle_gamma   90.00
#
_symmetry.space_group_name_H-M   'P 1'
#
loop_
_entity.id
_entity.type
_entity.pdbx_description
1 polymer ?
#
loop_
_entity_poly.entity_id
_entity_poly.type
_entity_poly.pdbx_seq_one_letter_code
_entity_poly.pdbx_strand_id
1 'polypeptide(L)'
;MLDKNYDPKEIEARRYPEWESAGAFRADPGSAKPPYCIVIPPPNVTGSLHMGHALDNTLQDVLIRWRRMKGDDVLWQPGTDHAGIATQMVVVRNLEQEGIGLAVEGAAKNDANKKLLTREEFLEKVWEWKAFSGGTITGQLRRLGASCDWSRERFTMDEGLSKAVLKVFVDLYKAGLIYKDLRLVNWDPKMLTAISDLEVESREVKGSLWYFKYPIAGAADEFIVVATT
;
A
#
# COMPACT_ATOMS: atom_id res chain seq x y z
N MET A 1 -34.86 17.87 -30.51
CA MET A 1 -35.80 17.05 -29.72
C MET A 1 -34.93 16.24 -28.79
N LEU A 2 -35.21 16.19 -27.48
CA LEU A 2 -34.46 15.34 -26.55
C LEU A 2 -34.86 13.88 -26.81
N ASP A 3 -33.87 12.97 -26.73
CA ASP A 3 -34.12 11.54 -26.84
C ASP A 3 -35.03 11.06 -25.70
N LYS A 4 -35.87 10.05 -26.01
CA LYS A 4 -36.85 9.50 -25.06
C LYS A 4 -36.17 8.81 -23.88
N ASN A 5 -34.96 8.30 -24.09
CA ASN A 5 -34.18 7.60 -23.09
C ASN A 5 -32.93 8.41 -22.71
N TYR A 6 -32.70 8.61 -21.43
CA TYR A 6 -31.46 9.19 -20.93
C TYR A 6 -30.32 8.18 -21.03
N ASP A 7 -29.26 8.49 -21.76
CA ASP A 7 -28.00 7.72 -21.73
C ASP A 7 -26.97 8.41 -20.82
N PRO A 8 -26.73 7.87 -19.62
CA PRO A 8 -25.78 8.45 -18.70
C PRO A 8 -24.34 8.41 -19.23
N LYS A 9 -23.98 7.43 -20.07
CA LYS A 9 -22.60 7.24 -20.54
C LYS A 9 -22.12 8.41 -21.38
N GLU A 10 -22.96 8.91 -22.29
CA GLU A 10 -22.62 10.07 -23.12
C GLU A 10 -22.45 11.34 -22.27
N ILE A 11 -23.37 11.58 -21.35
CA ILE A 11 -23.35 12.76 -20.50
C ILE A 11 -22.12 12.74 -19.56
N GLU A 12 -21.85 11.62 -18.91
CA GLU A 12 -20.72 11.47 -18.01
C GLU A 12 -19.37 11.58 -18.75
N ALA A 13 -19.25 10.98 -19.93
CA ALA A 13 -18.05 11.06 -20.76
C ALA A 13 -17.73 12.50 -21.20
N ARG A 14 -18.75 13.37 -21.32
CA ARG A 14 -18.60 14.77 -21.72
C ARG A 14 -18.42 15.71 -20.54
N ARG A 15 -19.28 15.61 -19.52
CA ARG A 15 -19.35 16.61 -18.44
C ARG A 15 -18.16 16.57 -17.50
N TYR A 16 -17.69 15.38 -17.15
CA TYR A 16 -16.59 15.28 -16.20
C TYR A 16 -15.28 15.89 -16.77
N PRO A 17 -14.84 15.57 -17.99
CA PRO A 17 -13.70 16.26 -18.61
C PRO A 17 -13.87 17.78 -18.75
N GLU A 18 -15.10 18.26 -19.04
CA GLU A 18 -15.38 19.70 -19.06
C GLU A 18 -15.09 20.35 -17.70
N TRP A 19 -15.53 19.74 -16.60
CA TRP A 19 -15.29 20.26 -15.23
C TRP A 19 -13.80 20.21 -14.86
N GLU A 20 -13.13 19.12 -15.18
CA GLU A 20 -11.71 18.95 -14.88
C GLU A 20 -10.87 19.97 -15.66
N SER A 21 -11.12 20.14 -16.96
CA SER A 21 -10.39 21.10 -17.81
C SER A 21 -10.68 22.55 -17.46
N ALA A 22 -11.89 22.87 -17.01
CA ALA A 22 -12.25 24.19 -16.50
C ALA A 22 -11.64 24.50 -15.11
N GLY A 23 -10.95 23.52 -14.49
CA GLY A 23 -10.37 23.70 -13.16
C GLY A 23 -11.40 23.77 -12.03
N ALA A 24 -12.63 23.26 -12.25
CA ALA A 24 -13.73 23.36 -11.28
C ALA A 24 -13.43 22.74 -9.91
N PHE A 25 -12.44 21.85 -9.85
CA PHE A 25 -12.06 21.12 -8.63
C PHE A 25 -10.79 21.66 -7.97
N ARG A 26 -10.12 22.66 -8.59
CA ARG A 26 -8.84 23.19 -8.10
C ARG A 26 -9.03 24.06 -6.87
N ALA A 27 -8.15 23.90 -5.90
CA ALA A 27 -7.99 24.81 -4.77
C ALA A 27 -6.98 25.91 -5.12
N ASP A 28 -7.19 27.10 -4.57
CA ASP A 28 -6.32 28.26 -4.75
C ASP A 28 -5.61 28.61 -3.42
N PRO A 29 -4.31 28.29 -3.26
CA PRO A 29 -3.56 28.61 -2.04
C PRO A 29 -3.49 30.11 -1.73
N GLY A 30 -3.73 30.98 -2.73
CA GLY A 30 -3.76 32.43 -2.59
C GLY A 30 -5.13 33.00 -2.22
N SER A 31 -6.15 32.15 -2.08
CA SER A 31 -7.53 32.55 -1.82
C SER A 31 -7.69 33.16 -0.42
N ALA A 32 -8.46 34.26 -0.33
CA ALA A 32 -8.90 34.84 0.94
C ALA A 32 -10.16 34.15 1.51
N LYS A 33 -10.72 33.14 0.80
CA LYS A 33 -11.89 32.39 1.25
C LYS A 33 -11.55 31.45 2.40
N PRO A 34 -12.52 31.09 3.26
CA PRO A 34 -12.29 30.07 4.29
C PRO A 34 -11.80 28.75 3.67
N PRO A 35 -10.67 28.20 4.15
CA PRO A 35 -10.16 26.94 3.59
C PRO A 35 -10.92 25.74 4.14
N TYR A 36 -11.14 24.75 3.31
CA TYR A 36 -11.65 23.44 3.71
C TYR A 36 -10.90 22.34 2.97
N CYS A 37 -10.33 21.39 3.70
CA CYS A 37 -9.54 20.32 3.11
C CYS A 37 -9.96 18.94 3.61
N ILE A 38 -10.11 18.00 2.69
CA ILE A 38 -10.15 16.55 2.99
C ILE A 38 -9.00 15.90 2.22
N VAL A 39 -8.25 15.03 2.90
CA VAL A 39 -7.29 14.12 2.26
C VAL A 39 -8.00 12.79 2.05
N ILE A 40 -8.04 12.32 0.81
CA ILE A 40 -8.60 11.00 0.51
C ILE A 40 -7.81 9.93 1.27
N PRO A 41 -8.43 8.92 1.92
CA PRO A 41 -7.70 7.73 2.33
C PRO A 41 -7.12 7.07 1.07
N PRO A 42 -5.78 7.07 0.87
CA PRO A 42 -5.22 6.70 -0.42
C PRO A 42 -5.43 5.21 -0.68
N PRO A 43 -6.16 4.83 -1.74
CA PRO A 43 -6.35 3.42 -2.07
C PRO A 43 -5.03 2.73 -2.40
N ASN A 44 -4.90 1.49 -1.93
CA ASN A 44 -3.76 0.63 -2.24
C ASN A 44 -3.73 0.27 -3.74
N VAL A 45 -2.55 0.34 -4.38
CA VAL A 45 -2.38 -0.08 -5.77
C VAL A 45 -2.32 -1.62 -5.91
N THR A 46 -3.24 -2.32 -5.24
CA THR A 46 -3.34 -3.78 -5.24
C THR A 46 -4.43 -4.31 -6.18
N GLY A 47 -5.20 -3.43 -6.81
CA GLY A 47 -6.28 -3.81 -7.72
C GLY A 47 -7.18 -2.64 -8.08
N SER A 48 -8.47 -2.92 -8.24
CA SER A 48 -9.53 -1.95 -8.51
C SER A 48 -10.30 -1.59 -7.24
N LEU A 49 -11.04 -0.47 -7.30
CA LEU A 49 -11.93 -0.06 -6.22
C LEU A 49 -13.12 -1.02 -6.07
N HIS A 50 -13.65 -1.11 -4.86
CA HIS A 50 -14.85 -1.86 -4.51
C HIS A 50 -15.91 -0.92 -3.89
N MET A 51 -17.11 -1.44 -3.60
CA MET A 51 -18.24 -0.65 -3.09
C MET A 51 -17.92 0.11 -1.79
N GLY A 52 -17.05 -0.42 -0.92
CA GLY A 52 -16.59 0.30 0.28
C GLY A 52 -15.86 1.59 -0.06
N HIS A 53 -14.97 1.55 -1.04
CA HIS A 53 -14.32 2.77 -1.55
C HIS A 53 -15.33 3.75 -2.18
N ALA A 54 -16.32 3.24 -2.92
CA ALA A 54 -17.33 4.09 -3.51
C ALA A 54 -18.14 4.81 -2.44
N LEU A 55 -18.57 4.12 -1.38
CA LEU A 55 -19.29 4.72 -0.27
C LEU A 55 -18.46 5.78 0.46
N ASP A 56 -17.22 5.43 0.86
CA ASP A 56 -16.32 6.34 1.57
C ASP A 56 -16.05 7.62 0.76
N ASN A 57 -15.71 7.47 -0.52
CA ASN A 57 -15.44 8.61 -1.39
C ASN A 57 -16.69 9.44 -1.68
N THR A 58 -17.87 8.81 -1.79
CA THR A 58 -19.13 9.55 -1.97
C THR A 58 -19.44 10.43 -0.76
N LEU A 59 -19.25 9.92 0.46
CA LEU A 59 -19.46 10.71 1.69
C LEU A 59 -18.52 11.92 1.73
N GLN A 60 -17.26 11.75 1.38
CA GLN A 60 -16.30 12.84 1.30
C GLN A 60 -16.70 13.85 0.21
N ASP A 61 -17.09 13.40 -0.98
CA ASP A 61 -17.45 14.26 -2.10
C ASP A 61 -18.70 15.10 -1.81
N VAL A 62 -19.68 14.56 -1.06
CA VAL A 62 -20.83 15.32 -0.59
C VAL A 62 -20.40 16.50 0.26
N LEU A 63 -19.49 16.31 1.22
CA LEU A 63 -18.97 17.37 2.07
C LEU A 63 -18.15 18.40 1.27
N ILE A 64 -17.31 17.94 0.37
CA ILE A 64 -16.49 18.75 -0.53
C ILE A 64 -17.37 19.65 -1.40
N ARG A 65 -18.40 19.09 -2.04
CA ARG A 65 -19.33 19.85 -2.89
C ARG A 65 -20.16 20.84 -2.09
N TRP A 66 -20.65 20.42 -0.92
CA TRP A 66 -21.38 21.30 -0.03
C TRP A 66 -20.55 22.52 0.37
N ARG A 67 -19.29 22.33 0.73
CA ARG A 67 -18.39 23.44 1.12
C ARG A 67 -18.08 24.37 -0.06
N ARG A 68 -17.87 23.82 -1.27
CA ARG A 68 -17.74 24.66 -2.49
C ARG A 68 -18.99 25.50 -2.75
N MET A 69 -20.17 24.91 -2.59
CA MET A 69 -21.45 25.64 -2.74
C MET A 69 -21.62 26.76 -1.71
N LYS A 70 -21.02 26.62 -0.52
CA LYS A 70 -20.98 27.68 0.49
C LYS A 70 -19.99 28.80 0.16
N GLY A 71 -19.15 28.63 -0.84
CA GLY A 71 -18.17 29.62 -1.28
C GLY A 71 -16.78 29.45 -0.64
N ASP A 72 -16.51 28.39 0.11
CA ASP A 72 -15.21 28.09 0.67
C ASP A 72 -14.18 27.78 -0.44
N ASP A 73 -12.88 27.95 -0.15
CA ASP A 73 -11.81 27.40 -0.97
C ASP A 73 -11.56 25.95 -0.52
N VAL A 74 -11.80 25.01 -1.43
CA VAL A 74 -11.91 23.59 -1.06
C VAL A 74 -10.89 22.75 -1.79
N LEU A 75 -10.07 22.05 -1.02
CA LEU A 75 -9.16 21.00 -1.49
C LEU A 75 -9.68 19.61 -1.11
N TRP A 76 -9.96 18.80 -2.10
CA TRP A 76 -10.01 17.35 -1.90
C TRP A 76 -8.74 16.75 -2.51
N GLN A 77 -7.78 16.41 -1.63
CA GLN A 77 -6.47 15.92 -2.01
C GLN A 77 -6.53 14.45 -2.40
N PRO A 78 -6.32 14.08 -3.69
CA PRO A 78 -6.25 12.70 -4.13
C PRO A 78 -4.87 12.10 -3.94
N GLY A 79 -4.82 10.77 -3.90
CA GLY A 79 -3.58 10.01 -3.89
C GLY A 79 -3.83 8.51 -3.93
N THR A 80 -2.73 7.75 -4.10
CA THR A 80 -2.72 6.29 -4.05
C THR A 80 -1.58 5.80 -3.17
N ASP A 81 -1.76 4.63 -2.54
CA ASP A 81 -0.78 4.03 -1.65
C ASP A 81 -0.03 2.87 -2.34
N HIS A 82 1.26 2.81 -2.11
CA HIS A 82 2.13 1.72 -2.61
C HIS A 82 1.85 0.37 -1.93
N ALA A 83 1.21 0.33 -0.75
CA ALA A 83 0.83 -0.86 0.00
C ALA A 83 1.98 -1.88 0.26
N GLY A 84 3.21 -1.55 -0.08
CA GLY A 84 4.41 -2.33 0.22
C GLY A 84 4.34 -3.79 -0.22
N ILE A 85 4.42 -4.72 0.75
CA ILE A 85 4.43 -6.17 0.53
C ILE A 85 3.20 -6.66 -0.25
N ALA A 86 2.01 -6.13 0.04
CA ALA A 86 0.78 -6.56 -0.62
C ALA A 86 0.82 -6.33 -2.14
N THR A 87 1.35 -5.20 -2.60
CA THR A 87 1.53 -4.93 -4.03
C THR A 87 2.52 -5.89 -4.67
N GLN A 88 3.66 -6.17 -4.00
CA GLN A 88 4.63 -7.14 -4.50
C GLN A 88 4.03 -8.55 -4.58
N MET A 89 3.21 -8.97 -3.59
CA MET A 89 2.52 -10.27 -3.60
C MET A 89 1.54 -10.39 -4.78
N VAL A 90 0.82 -9.32 -5.13
CA VAL A 90 -0.05 -9.33 -6.31
C VAL A 90 0.76 -9.53 -7.59
N VAL A 91 1.88 -8.82 -7.74
CA VAL A 91 2.75 -8.94 -8.90
C VAL A 91 3.37 -10.34 -8.98
N VAL A 92 3.86 -10.89 -7.85
CA VAL A 92 4.38 -12.28 -7.80
C VAL A 92 3.32 -13.27 -8.28
N ARG A 93 2.09 -13.16 -7.78
CA ARG A 93 0.99 -14.05 -8.18
C ARG A 93 0.67 -13.96 -9.68
N ASN A 94 0.68 -12.77 -10.24
CA ASN A 94 0.45 -12.58 -11.67
C ASN A 94 1.60 -13.21 -12.49
N LEU A 95 2.85 -12.98 -12.11
CA LEU A 95 4.01 -13.58 -12.75
C LEU A 95 4.01 -15.12 -12.67
N GLU A 96 3.60 -15.68 -11.53
CA GLU A 96 3.47 -17.14 -11.35
C GLU A 96 2.43 -17.73 -12.31
N GLN A 97 1.32 -17.05 -12.59
CA GLN A 97 0.32 -17.45 -13.59
C GLN A 97 0.89 -17.46 -15.00
N GLU A 98 1.87 -16.60 -15.28
CA GLU A 98 2.60 -16.54 -16.55
C GLU A 98 3.79 -17.54 -16.60
N GLY A 99 4.01 -18.33 -15.54
CA GLY A 99 5.13 -19.26 -15.44
C GLY A 99 6.48 -18.60 -15.15
N ILE A 100 6.48 -17.38 -14.64
CA ILE A 100 7.66 -16.59 -14.28
C ILE A 100 7.88 -16.66 -12.76
N GLY A 101 9.12 -16.90 -12.33
CA GLY A 101 9.50 -16.92 -10.92
C GLY A 101 10.47 -15.79 -10.55
N LEU A 102 10.81 -15.68 -9.27
CA LEU A 102 11.84 -14.78 -8.78
C LEU A 102 13.11 -15.59 -8.46
N ALA A 103 14.27 -15.04 -8.83
CA ALA A 103 15.54 -15.55 -8.37
C ALA A 103 15.71 -15.18 -6.88
N VAL A 104 15.70 -16.18 -6.00
CA VAL A 104 15.97 -16.01 -4.58
C VAL A 104 17.40 -16.44 -4.31
N GLU A 105 18.24 -15.55 -3.80
CA GLU A 105 19.60 -15.86 -3.39
C GLU A 105 19.58 -16.99 -2.34
N GLY A 106 20.31 -18.08 -2.59
CA GLY A 106 20.39 -19.23 -1.68
C GLY A 106 19.25 -20.25 -1.78
N ALA A 107 18.29 -20.09 -2.70
CA ALA A 107 17.25 -21.10 -2.91
C ALA A 107 17.82 -22.35 -3.63
N ALA A 108 17.80 -23.48 -2.94
CA ALA A 108 18.38 -24.77 -3.42
C ALA A 108 17.61 -25.43 -4.59
N LYS A 109 16.51 -24.85 -5.06
CA LYS A 109 15.70 -25.36 -6.19
C LYS A 109 15.17 -24.22 -7.03
N ASN A 110 15.98 -23.73 -7.94
CA ASN A 110 15.47 -23.06 -9.13
C ASN A 110 14.85 -24.13 -10.03
N ASP A 111 13.55 -24.06 -10.26
CA ASP A 111 12.87 -24.92 -11.22
C ASP A 111 13.45 -24.60 -12.61
N ALA A 112 14.24 -25.53 -13.16
CA ALA A 112 14.99 -25.33 -14.40
C ALA A 112 14.12 -24.97 -15.63
N ASN A 113 12.79 -25.06 -15.47
CA ASN A 113 11.81 -24.78 -16.52
C ASN A 113 11.12 -23.43 -16.39
N LYS A 114 11.40 -22.61 -15.35
CA LYS A 114 10.80 -21.29 -15.17
C LYS A 114 11.79 -20.18 -15.51
N LYS A 115 11.32 -19.19 -16.26
CA LYS A 115 12.05 -17.92 -16.39
C LYS A 115 12.09 -17.25 -15.01
N LEU A 116 13.29 -16.94 -14.51
CA LEU A 116 13.50 -16.27 -13.24
C LEU A 116 13.86 -14.80 -13.50
N LEU A 117 13.20 -13.90 -12.79
CA LEU A 117 13.53 -12.47 -12.80
C LEU A 117 14.52 -12.13 -11.69
N THR A 118 15.46 -11.25 -11.97
CA THR A 118 16.28 -10.58 -10.95
C THR A 118 15.42 -9.66 -10.10
N ARG A 119 15.98 -9.13 -9.00
CA ARG A 119 15.28 -8.16 -8.14
C ARG A 119 14.97 -6.87 -8.91
N GLU A 120 15.86 -6.40 -9.74
CA GLU A 120 15.70 -5.21 -10.57
C GLU A 120 14.56 -5.40 -11.58
N GLU A 121 14.59 -6.49 -12.35
CA GLU A 121 13.54 -6.82 -13.31
C GLU A 121 12.16 -6.99 -12.63
N PHE A 122 12.14 -7.56 -11.44
CA PHE A 122 10.91 -7.64 -10.64
C PHE A 122 10.39 -6.27 -10.23
N LEU A 123 11.25 -5.37 -9.78
CA LEU A 123 10.86 -4.00 -9.43
C LEU A 123 10.30 -3.24 -10.62
N GLU A 124 10.84 -3.44 -11.83
CA GLU A 124 10.25 -2.89 -13.06
C GLU A 124 8.79 -3.37 -13.24
N LYS A 125 8.53 -4.66 -13.02
CA LYS A 125 7.16 -5.21 -13.07
C LYS A 125 6.24 -4.64 -11.97
N VAL A 126 6.77 -4.37 -10.80
CA VAL A 126 6.01 -3.69 -9.72
C VAL A 126 5.65 -2.27 -10.13
N TRP A 127 6.54 -1.52 -10.77
CA TRP A 127 6.26 -0.17 -11.27
C TRP A 127 5.27 -0.17 -12.45
N GLU A 128 5.37 -1.13 -13.37
CA GLU A 128 4.37 -1.33 -14.44
C GLU A 128 2.98 -1.60 -13.82
N TRP A 129 2.89 -2.48 -12.84
CA TRP A 129 1.66 -2.74 -12.10
C TRP A 129 1.12 -1.50 -11.40
N LYS A 130 1.97 -0.73 -10.73
CA LYS A 130 1.60 0.55 -10.09
C LYS A 130 0.97 1.51 -11.09
N ALA A 131 1.56 1.65 -12.28
CA ALA A 131 1.01 2.52 -13.32
C ALA A 131 -0.36 2.04 -13.80
N PHE A 132 -0.52 0.73 -14.01
CA PHE A 132 -1.79 0.12 -14.41
C PHE A 132 -2.87 0.26 -13.33
N SER A 133 -2.60 -0.21 -12.11
CA SER A 133 -3.55 -0.20 -11.00
C SER A 133 -3.91 1.21 -10.56
N GLY A 134 -2.91 2.11 -10.41
CA GLY A 134 -3.14 3.51 -10.07
C GLY A 134 -3.98 4.23 -11.11
N GLY A 135 -3.70 4.03 -12.41
CA GLY A 135 -4.50 4.56 -13.50
C GLY A 135 -5.94 4.03 -13.49
N THR A 136 -6.13 2.75 -13.18
CA THR A 136 -7.46 2.14 -13.02
C THR A 136 -8.23 2.80 -11.87
N ILE A 137 -7.61 2.94 -10.69
CA ILE A 137 -8.21 3.53 -9.49
C ILE A 137 -8.64 4.98 -9.76
N THR A 138 -7.76 5.82 -10.29
CA THR A 138 -8.07 7.21 -10.56
C THR A 138 -9.10 7.37 -11.67
N GLY A 139 -9.09 6.47 -12.66
CA GLY A 139 -10.13 6.38 -13.70
C GLY A 139 -11.50 6.02 -13.11
N GLN A 140 -11.55 5.06 -12.18
CA GLN A 140 -12.78 4.68 -11.48
C GLN A 140 -13.33 5.81 -10.61
N LEU A 141 -12.48 6.57 -9.92
CA LEU A 141 -12.89 7.75 -9.15
C LEU A 141 -13.47 8.84 -10.07
N ARG A 142 -12.85 9.11 -11.21
CA ARG A 142 -13.40 10.03 -12.22
C ARG A 142 -14.75 9.55 -12.74
N ARG A 143 -14.88 8.24 -12.99
CA ARG A 143 -16.13 7.63 -13.42
C ARG A 143 -17.22 7.73 -12.35
N LEU A 144 -16.86 7.65 -11.07
CA LEU A 144 -17.77 7.89 -9.94
C LEU A 144 -18.19 9.37 -9.84
N GLY A 145 -17.46 10.28 -10.49
CA GLY A 145 -17.71 11.71 -10.46
C GLY A 145 -16.98 12.43 -9.33
N ALA A 146 -15.97 11.80 -8.71
CA ALA A 146 -15.22 12.36 -7.59
C ALA A 146 -14.59 13.72 -7.93
N SER A 147 -14.90 14.76 -7.16
CA SER A 147 -14.47 16.12 -7.43
C SER A 147 -13.13 16.48 -6.78
N CYS A 148 -12.13 15.59 -6.95
CA CYS A 148 -10.77 15.77 -6.45
C CYS A 148 -9.99 16.83 -7.24
N ASP A 149 -9.04 17.49 -6.59
CA ASP A 149 -8.04 18.31 -7.28
C ASP A 149 -6.94 17.41 -7.88
N TRP A 150 -7.18 16.90 -9.08
CA TRP A 150 -6.27 15.99 -9.77
C TRP A 150 -4.91 16.60 -10.11
N SER A 151 -4.79 17.92 -10.13
CA SER A 151 -3.49 18.58 -10.34
C SER A 151 -2.52 18.37 -9.15
N ARG A 152 -3.06 17.88 -8.02
CA ARG A 152 -2.32 17.62 -6.78
C ARG A 152 -2.24 16.13 -6.44
N GLU A 153 -2.55 15.25 -7.39
CA GLU A 153 -2.46 13.79 -7.16
C GLU A 153 -1.08 13.41 -6.62
N ARG A 154 -1.06 12.58 -5.58
CA ARG A 154 0.16 12.09 -4.95
C ARG A 154 0.19 10.56 -4.94
N PHE A 155 1.39 10.02 -4.91
CA PHE A 155 1.65 8.62 -4.65
C PHE A 155 2.61 8.50 -3.47
N THR A 156 2.34 7.60 -2.52
CA THR A 156 3.08 7.54 -1.25
C THR A 156 4.59 7.28 -1.40
N MET A 157 5.05 6.81 -2.58
CA MET A 157 6.47 6.68 -2.92
C MET A 157 6.92 7.64 -4.04
N ASP A 158 6.18 8.73 -4.29
CA ASP A 158 6.68 9.75 -5.23
C ASP A 158 7.95 10.43 -4.70
N GLU A 159 8.66 11.08 -5.59
CA GLU A 159 9.95 11.72 -5.27
C GLU A 159 9.84 12.73 -4.11
N GLY A 160 8.77 13.54 -4.08
CA GLY A 160 8.57 14.55 -3.04
C GLY A 160 8.30 13.94 -1.67
N LEU A 161 7.41 12.93 -1.60
CA LEU A 161 7.13 12.21 -0.35
C LEU A 161 8.33 11.38 0.10
N SER A 162 9.05 10.74 -0.81
CA SER A 162 10.30 10.02 -0.48
C SER A 162 11.35 10.93 0.15
N LYS A 163 11.53 12.14 -0.38
CA LYS A 163 12.41 13.16 0.23
C LYS A 163 11.93 13.59 1.61
N ALA A 164 10.61 13.78 1.78
CA ALA A 164 10.02 14.15 3.06
C ALA A 164 10.22 13.07 4.12
N VAL A 165 10.00 11.80 3.78
CA VAL A 165 10.22 10.65 4.66
C VAL A 165 11.68 10.57 5.11
N LEU A 166 12.63 10.67 4.18
CA LEU A 166 14.06 10.67 4.51
C LEU A 166 14.43 11.83 5.45
N LYS A 167 13.91 13.03 5.17
CA LYS A 167 14.15 14.20 6.03
C LYS A 167 13.64 13.97 7.45
N VAL A 168 12.39 13.52 7.59
CA VAL A 168 11.77 13.26 8.91
C VAL A 168 12.55 12.17 9.66
N PHE A 169 12.93 11.09 8.97
CA PHE A 169 13.73 10.03 9.58
C PHE A 169 15.05 10.55 10.16
N VAL A 170 15.77 11.35 9.37
CA VAL A 170 17.05 11.95 9.80
C VAL A 170 16.84 12.92 10.96
N ASP A 171 15.80 13.74 10.93
CA ASP A 171 15.48 14.70 11.98
C ASP A 171 15.16 13.99 13.32
N LEU A 172 14.35 12.91 13.26
CA LEU A 172 14.01 12.10 14.43
C LEU A 172 15.24 11.39 15.02
N TYR A 173 16.12 10.87 14.15
CA TYR A 173 17.39 10.27 14.60
C TYR A 173 18.30 11.29 15.30
N LYS A 174 18.46 12.48 14.71
CA LYS A 174 19.25 13.57 15.31
C LYS A 174 18.67 14.08 16.63
N ALA A 175 17.35 14.04 16.76
CA ALA A 175 16.65 14.38 18.01
C ALA A 175 16.72 13.26 19.07
N GLY A 176 17.31 12.10 18.76
CA GLY A 176 17.41 10.96 19.69
C GLY A 176 16.07 10.25 19.93
N LEU A 177 15.06 10.50 19.10
CA LEU A 177 13.72 9.91 19.24
C LEU A 177 13.64 8.51 18.60
N ILE A 178 14.54 8.18 17.69
CA ILE A 178 14.70 6.84 17.12
C ILE A 178 16.15 6.39 17.23
N TYR A 179 16.36 5.09 17.40
CA TYR A 179 17.67 4.48 17.51
C TYR A 179 17.66 3.08 16.90
N LYS A 180 18.84 2.54 16.58
CA LYS A 180 19.00 1.17 16.09
C LYS A 180 19.28 0.23 17.26
N ASP A 181 18.50 -0.85 17.36
CA ASP A 181 18.69 -1.88 18.38
C ASP A 181 18.22 -3.24 17.85
N LEU A 182 18.50 -4.31 18.61
CA LEU A 182 18.02 -5.67 18.35
C LEU A 182 16.76 -5.92 19.16
N ARG A 183 15.72 -6.39 18.48
CA ARG A 183 14.43 -6.70 19.09
C ARG A 183 13.89 -8.02 18.54
N LEU A 184 13.25 -8.81 19.41
CA LEU A 184 12.46 -9.95 18.94
C LEU A 184 11.27 -9.44 18.12
N VAL A 185 11.07 -10.06 16.96
CA VAL A 185 9.97 -9.76 16.04
C VAL A 185 9.27 -11.04 15.65
N ASN A 186 7.97 -10.96 15.33
CA ASN A 186 7.27 -12.04 14.66
C ASN A 186 7.75 -12.10 13.22
N TRP A 187 8.07 -13.30 12.74
CA TRP A 187 8.68 -13.53 11.44
C TRP A 187 7.92 -14.56 10.64
N ASP A 188 7.53 -14.22 9.40
CA ASP A 188 6.97 -15.18 8.45
C ASP A 188 8.11 -15.81 7.62
N PRO A 189 8.39 -17.12 7.79
CA PRO A 189 9.48 -17.77 7.09
C PRO A 189 9.18 -18.02 5.61
N LYS A 190 7.94 -17.92 5.14
CA LYS A 190 7.55 -18.04 3.75
C LYS A 190 7.72 -16.73 2.99
N MET A 191 7.26 -15.64 3.57
CA MET A 191 7.40 -14.29 3.00
C MET A 191 8.76 -13.66 3.30
N LEU A 192 9.55 -14.24 4.20
CA LEU A 192 10.85 -13.73 4.65
C LEU A 192 10.77 -12.28 5.13
N THR A 193 9.77 -11.99 5.96
CA THR A 193 9.53 -10.64 6.49
C THR A 193 9.05 -10.67 7.95
N ALA A 194 9.31 -9.58 8.66
CA ALA A 194 8.66 -9.31 9.93
C ALA A 194 7.17 -9.01 9.69
N ILE A 195 6.33 -9.45 10.60
CA ILE A 195 4.89 -9.21 10.59
C ILE A 195 4.46 -8.53 11.88
N SER A 196 3.34 -7.82 11.84
CA SER A 196 2.77 -7.13 12.98
C SER A 196 2.20 -8.13 14.00
N ASP A 197 2.21 -7.78 15.27
CA ASP A 197 1.64 -8.60 16.34
C ASP A 197 0.12 -8.86 16.13
N LEU A 198 -0.57 -7.96 15.44
CA LEU A 198 -1.99 -8.09 15.11
C LEU A 198 -2.27 -9.17 14.05
N GLU A 199 -1.24 -9.57 13.28
CA GLU A 199 -1.35 -10.59 12.23
C GLU A 199 -1.01 -11.99 12.74
N VAL A 200 -0.59 -12.11 14.01
CA VAL A 200 -0.19 -13.38 14.63
C VAL A 200 -1.33 -13.99 15.41
N GLU A 201 -1.75 -15.18 15.00
CA GLU A 201 -2.69 -16.00 15.74
C GLU A 201 -1.95 -16.97 16.68
N SER A 202 -2.14 -16.80 18.00
CA SER A 202 -1.61 -17.74 18.98
C SER A 202 -2.46 -19.00 19.01
N ARG A 203 -1.83 -20.17 18.89
CA ARG A 203 -2.49 -21.48 18.98
C ARG A 203 -1.81 -22.33 20.04
N GLU A 204 -2.60 -22.93 20.90
CA GLU A 204 -2.08 -23.95 21.83
C GLU A 204 -1.75 -25.24 21.07
N VAL A 205 -0.51 -25.69 21.23
CA VAL A 205 -0.05 -26.96 20.67
C VAL A 205 0.56 -27.80 21.78
N LYS A 206 0.40 -29.14 21.67
CA LYS A 206 1.07 -30.07 22.56
C LYS A 206 2.56 -30.05 22.22
N GLY A 207 3.35 -29.49 23.11
CA GLY A 207 4.82 -29.47 23.02
C GLY A 207 5.45 -30.46 24.01
N SER A 208 6.76 -30.61 23.93
CA SER A 208 7.57 -31.41 24.84
C SER A 208 8.80 -30.66 25.24
N LEU A 209 9.21 -30.82 26.48
CA LEU A 209 10.50 -30.35 26.97
C LEU A 209 11.43 -31.56 27.02
N TRP A 210 12.52 -31.50 26.24
CA TRP A 210 13.49 -32.56 26.13
C TRP A 210 14.64 -32.36 27.09
N TYR A 211 15.01 -33.38 27.88
CA TYR A 211 16.09 -33.37 28.82
C TYR A 211 17.22 -34.26 28.34
N PHE A 212 18.42 -33.71 28.20
CA PHE A 212 19.61 -34.41 27.80
C PHE A 212 20.62 -34.46 28.99
N LYS A 213 21.13 -35.65 29.29
CA LYS A 213 22.16 -35.87 30.30
C LYS A 213 23.53 -35.95 29.62
N TYR A 214 24.41 -35.04 29.98
CA TYR A 214 25.80 -35.06 29.53
C TYR A 214 26.67 -35.57 30.64
N PRO A 215 27.36 -36.74 30.51
CA PRO A 215 28.25 -37.26 31.53
C PRO A 215 29.45 -36.36 31.68
N ILE A 216 29.92 -36.21 32.96
CA ILE A 216 31.11 -35.45 33.25
C ILE A 216 32.35 -36.36 33.14
N ALA A 217 33.31 -35.91 32.33
CA ALA A 217 34.53 -36.69 32.13
C ALA A 217 35.30 -36.90 33.44
N GLY A 218 35.61 -38.16 33.79
CA GLY A 218 36.32 -38.50 35.01
C GLY A 218 35.49 -38.59 36.30
N ALA A 219 34.16 -38.36 36.22
CA ALA A 219 33.23 -38.50 37.33
C ALA A 219 32.20 -39.58 37.01
N ALA A 220 32.29 -40.74 37.61
CA ALA A 220 31.32 -41.83 37.41
C ALA A 220 29.98 -41.38 38.05
N ASP A 221 28.88 -41.52 37.31
CA ASP A 221 27.51 -41.21 37.75
C ASP A 221 27.13 -39.73 37.91
N GLU A 222 28.00 -38.78 37.53
CA GLU A 222 27.66 -37.37 37.52
C GLU A 222 27.30 -36.87 36.12
N PHE A 223 26.25 -36.02 36.01
CA PHE A 223 25.72 -35.54 34.73
C PHE A 223 25.34 -34.06 34.84
N ILE A 224 25.58 -33.32 33.78
CA ILE A 224 24.91 -32.02 33.54
C ILE A 224 23.63 -32.31 32.76
N VAL A 225 22.51 -31.85 33.27
CA VAL A 225 21.21 -31.97 32.62
C VAL A 225 20.87 -30.64 31.97
N VAL A 226 20.66 -30.65 30.66
CA VAL A 226 20.17 -29.51 29.89
C VAL A 226 18.79 -29.81 29.35
N ALA A 227 17.95 -28.80 29.20
CA ALA A 227 16.61 -28.94 28.68
C ALA A 227 16.39 -28.00 27.51
N THR A 228 15.62 -28.45 26.54
CA THR A 228 15.21 -27.67 25.36
C THR A 228 13.82 -28.07 24.87
N THR A 229 13.18 -27.18 24.14
CA THR A 229 11.89 -27.40 23.44
C THR A 229 12.09 -27.79 22.01
#